data_97b3fdb4efd6ada70aad325a6e87be78
#
_entry.id   97b3fdb4efd6ada70aad325a6e87be78
#
_cell.length_a   1.000
_cell.length_b   1.000
_cell.length_c   1.000
_cell.angle_alpha   90.00
_cell.angle_beta   90.00
_cell.angle_gamma   90.00
#
_symmetry.space_group_name_H-M   'P 1'
#
loop_
_entity.id
_entity.type
_entity.pdbx_description
1 polymer ?
#
loop_
_entity_poly.entity_id
_entity_poly.type
_entity_poly.pdbx_seq_one_letter_code
_entity_poly.pdbx_strand_id
1 'polypeptide(L)'
;MDREVDHRLRKMDYEITPEEVKIKLDLGEGFTLLDVREPWEFETAHMAGAKLLPMGDVPSRAHQELDPEEHIVVVCHHGVRSMNVTAWLRQQGFEKAQSMRGGIDAWSRRVDGKVPVY
;
A
#
# COMPACT_ATOMS: atom_id res chain seq x y z
N MET A 1 -20.86 -18.90 13.95
CA MET A 1 -20.63 -18.48 13.69
C MET A 1 -20.11 -17.82 13.11
N ASP A 2 -20.27 -17.68 12.88
CA ASP A 2 -20.02 -16.84 12.38
C ASP A 2 -19.15 -15.83 12.90
N ARG A 3 -18.73 -15.87 13.94
CA ARG A 3 -17.81 -15.01 14.49
C ARG A 3 -16.55 -14.92 13.75
N GLU A 4 -16.10 -16.00 13.25
CA GLU A 4 -14.95 -16.06 12.48
C GLU A 4 -15.07 -15.32 11.20
N VAL A 5 -16.21 -15.40 10.55
CA VAL A 5 -16.48 -14.65 9.36
C VAL A 5 -16.43 -13.17 9.65
N ASP A 6 -17.06 -12.74 10.74
CA ASP A 6 -17.01 -11.34 11.13
C ASP A 6 -15.60 -10.89 11.39
N HIS A 7 -14.81 -11.74 12.03
CA HIS A 7 -13.43 -11.41 12.32
C HIS A 7 -12.65 -11.15 11.04
N ARG A 8 -12.78 -12.00 10.04
CA ARG A 8 -12.07 -11.81 8.80
C ARG A 8 -12.47 -10.55 8.09
N LEU A 9 -13.76 -10.23 8.09
CA LEU A 9 -14.25 -9.05 7.39
C LEU A 9 -13.81 -7.76 8.05
N ARG A 10 -13.68 -7.77 9.37
CA ARG A 10 -13.36 -6.57 10.10
C ARG A 10 -11.89 -6.41 10.40
N LYS A 11 -11.17 -7.55 10.35
CA LYS A 11 -9.81 -7.56 10.82
C LYS A 11 -8.81 -7.87 9.74
N MET A 12 -8.99 -7.16 8.65
CA MET A 12 -7.99 -7.20 7.61
C MET A 12 -6.65 -6.82 8.23
N ASP A 13 -5.60 -7.57 7.95
CA ASP A 13 -4.29 -7.30 8.49
C ASP A 13 -3.81 -5.92 8.07
N TYR A 14 -2.99 -5.30 8.91
CA TYR A 14 -2.40 -4.02 8.57
C TYR A 14 -1.35 -4.16 7.48
N GLU A 15 -0.81 -5.35 7.29
CA GLU A 15 0.23 -5.58 6.29
C GLU A 15 -0.20 -6.59 5.24
N ILE A 16 0.35 -6.44 4.05
CA ILE A 16 0.22 -7.38 2.96
C ILE A 16 1.64 -7.64 2.44
N THR A 17 1.94 -8.88 2.06
CA THR A 17 3.29 -9.19 1.60
C THR A 17 3.48 -8.78 0.14
N PRO A 18 4.73 -8.55 -0.29
CA PRO A 18 5.00 -8.29 -1.72
C PRO A 18 4.47 -9.38 -2.62
N GLU A 19 4.59 -10.65 -2.19
CA GLU A 19 4.11 -11.78 -2.98
C GLU A 19 2.59 -11.72 -3.15
N GLU A 20 1.87 -11.35 -2.10
CA GLU A 20 0.41 -11.20 -2.20
C GLU A 20 0.02 -10.06 -3.13
N VAL A 21 0.78 -8.96 -3.10
CA VAL A 21 0.55 -7.84 -4.02
C VAL A 21 0.77 -8.31 -5.45
N LYS A 22 1.81 -9.10 -5.68
CA LYS A 22 2.10 -9.64 -7.01
C LYS A 22 0.92 -10.46 -7.53
N ILE A 23 0.34 -11.28 -6.66
CA ILE A 23 -0.82 -12.09 -7.05
C ILE A 23 -1.98 -11.19 -7.46
N LYS A 24 -2.24 -10.13 -6.70
CA LYS A 24 -3.32 -9.20 -7.04
C LYS A 24 -3.07 -8.54 -8.39
N LEU A 25 -1.84 -8.14 -8.65
CA LEU A 25 -1.49 -7.53 -9.93
C LEU A 25 -1.67 -8.52 -11.07
N ASP A 26 -1.22 -9.76 -10.88
CA ASP A 26 -1.32 -10.78 -11.92
C ASP A 26 -2.76 -11.15 -12.23
N LEU A 27 -3.62 -11.10 -11.23
CA LEU A 27 -5.04 -11.39 -11.41
C LEU A 27 -5.83 -10.21 -11.97
N GLY A 28 -5.20 -9.05 -12.09
CA GLY A 28 -5.87 -7.87 -12.59
C GLY A 28 -6.92 -7.32 -11.65
N GLU A 29 -6.77 -7.56 -10.34
CA GLU A 29 -7.73 -7.04 -9.37
C GLU A 29 -7.64 -5.53 -9.27
N GLY A 30 -8.78 -4.87 -9.14
CA GLY A 30 -8.80 -3.42 -8.99
C GLY A 30 -8.41 -3.03 -7.57
N PHE A 31 -7.34 -2.26 -7.43
CA PHE A 31 -6.94 -1.70 -6.16
C PHE A 31 -6.02 -0.52 -6.42
N THR A 32 -5.82 0.30 -5.40
CA THR A 32 -4.92 1.45 -5.49
C THR A 32 -3.58 1.08 -4.90
N LEU A 33 -2.51 1.28 -5.66
CA LEU A 33 -1.15 1.11 -5.20
C LEU A 33 -0.64 2.51 -4.88
N LEU A 34 -0.51 2.84 -3.60
CA LEU A 34 -0.22 4.19 -3.13
C LEU A 34 1.21 4.31 -2.64
N ASP A 35 2.02 5.09 -3.34
CA ASP A 35 3.42 5.30 -2.98
C ASP A 35 3.52 6.60 -2.20
N VAL A 36 3.96 6.50 -0.93
CA VAL A 36 3.99 7.67 -0.04
C VAL A 36 5.39 8.20 0.20
N ARG A 37 6.31 7.84 -0.71
CA ARG A 37 7.70 8.32 -0.64
C ARG A 37 7.80 9.72 -1.24
N GLU A 38 9.01 10.26 -1.23
CA GLU A 38 9.27 11.57 -1.83
C GLU A 38 9.38 11.46 -3.34
N PRO A 39 9.14 12.55 -4.07
CA PRO A 39 9.22 12.50 -5.53
C PRO A 39 10.55 11.99 -6.06
N TRP A 40 11.68 12.35 -5.43
CA TRP A 40 12.98 11.89 -5.92
C TRP A 40 13.14 10.37 -5.77
N GLU A 41 12.51 9.79 -4.73
CA GLU A 41 12.54 8.34 -4.55
C GLU A 41 11.73 7.66 -5.66
N PHE A 42 10.57 8.23 -5.95
CA PHE A 42 9.69 7.70 -6.99
C PHE A 42 10.38 7.73 -8.35
N GLU A 43 11.12 8.80 -8.64
CA GLU A 43 11.85 8.90 -9.89
C GLU A 43 13.00 7.91 -9.96
N THR A 44 13.62 7.62 -8.82
CA THR A 44 14.72 6.68 -8.76
C THR A 44 14.25 5.25 -9.03
N ALA A 45 13.13 4.86 -8.46
CA ALA A 45 12.58 3.52 -8.63
C ALA A 45 11.13 3.56 -8.19
N HIS A 46 10.24 2.94 -8.95
CA HIS A 46 8.84 2.83 -8.52
C HIS A 46 8.20 1.60 -9.15
N MET A 47 7.11 1.16 -8.56
CA MET A 47 6.33 0.05 -9.09
C MET A 47 5.39 0.58 -10.16
N ALA A 48 5.23 -0.18 -11.24
CA ALA A 48 4.33 0.21 -12.32
C ALA A 48 2.91 0.35 -11.78
N GLY A 49 2.24 1.42 -12.18
CA GLY A 49 0.86 1.66 -11.77
C GLY A 49 0.70 2.34 -10.42
N ALA A 50 1.80 2.63 -9.73
CA ALA A 50 1.71 3.28 -8.43
C ALA A 50 1.34 4.76 -8.59
N LYS A 51 0.49 5.23 -7.66
CA LYS A 51 0.12 6.62 -7.57
C LYS A 51 0.99 7.26 -6.48
N LEU A 52 1.69 8.32 -6.82
CA LEU A 52 2.53 9.01 -5.85
C LEU A 52 1.70 10.01 -5.06
N LEU A 53 1.75 9.88 -3.74
CA LEU A 53 1.15 10.84 -2.83
C LEU A 53 2.06 10.89 -1.60
N PRO A 54 3.02 11.82 -1.57
CA PRO A 54 4.00 11.85 -0.49
C PRO A 54 3.34 11.89 0.88
N MET A 55 3.97 11.24 1.85
CA MET A 55 3.38 11.08 3.17
C MET A 55 2.91 12.41 3.76
N GLY A 56 3.68 13.48 3.59
CA GLY A 56 3.32 14.79 4.12
C GLY A 56 2.05 15.37 3.52
N ASP A 57 1.68 14.92 2.32
CA ASP A 57 0.50 15.43 1.63
C ASP A 57 -0.74 14.57 1.85
N VAL A 58 -0.59 13.40 2.47
CA VAL A 58 -1.70 12.47 2.66
C VAL A 58 -2.85 13.11 3.43
N PRO A 59 -2.61 13.78 4.58
CA PRO A 59 -3.74 14.32 5.33
C PRO A 59 -4.58 15.33 4.56
N SER A 60 -3.97 16.12 3.70
CA SER A 60 -4.71 17.18 2.98
C SER A 60 -5.34 16.66 1.69
N ARG A 61 -4.89 15.53 1.16
CA ARG A 61 -5.33 15.09 -0.17
C ARG A 61 -6.04 13.75 -0.20
N ALA A 62 -5.93 12.95 0.87
CA ALA A 62 -6.46 11.59 0.84
C ALA A 62 -7.95 11.54 0.53
N HIS A 63 -8.75 12.37 1.19
CA HIS A 63 -10.20 12.33 1.01
C HIS A 63 -10.65 12.78 -0.37
N GLN A 64 -9.81 13.52 -1.08
CA GLN A 64 -10.11 13.98 -2.42
C GLN A 64 -9.66 12.99 -3.48
N GLU A 65 -8.60 12.24 -3.22
CA GLU A 65 -7.94 11.46 -4.24
C GLU A 65 -8.08 9.96 -4.08
N LEU A 66 -8.53 9.48 -2.92
CA LEU A 66 -8.63 8.05 -2.66
C LEU A 66 -10.08 7.66 -2.40
N ASP A 67 -10.41 6.43 -2.78
CA ASP A 67 -11.75 5.88 -2.58
C ASP A 67 -11.74 5.04 -1.31
N PRO A 68 -12.52 5.41 -0.28
CA PRO A 68 -12.52 4.66 0.98
C PRO A 68 -13.06 3.24 0.87
N GLU A 69 -13.75 2.92 -0.23
CA GLU A 69 -14.25 1.57 -0.44
C GLU A 69 -13.24 0.67 -1.12
N GLU A 70 -12.17 1.23 -1.65
CA GLU A 70 -11.20 0.48 -2.42
C GLU A 70 -10.11 -0.09 -1.54
N HIS A 71 -9.57 -1.24 -1.94
CA HIS A 71 -8.36 -1.78 -1.30
C HIS A 71 -7.20 -0.88 -1.67
N ILE A 72 -6.48 -0.39 -0.67
CA ILE A 72 -5.34 0.50 -0.87
C ILE A 72 -4.10 -0.18 -0.32
N VAL A 73 -3.11 -0.40 -1.17
CA VAL A 73 -1.82 -0.95 -0.75
C VAL A 73 -0.83 0.21 -0.70
N VAL A 74 -0.32 0.50 0.50
CA VAL A 74 0.55 1.64 0.75
C VAL A 74 2.00 1.17 0.73
N VAL A 75 2.83 1.87 -0.02
CA VAL A 75 4.23 1.48 -0.24
C VAL A 75 5.17 2.61 0.14
N CYS A 76 6.24 2.28 0.86
CA CYS A 76 7.35 3.20 1.09
C CYS A 76 8.65 2.44 0.86
N HIS A 77 9.78 2.94 1.37
CA HIS A 77 11.07 2.29 1.10
C HIS A 77 11.19 0.94 1.80
N HIS A 78 10.95 0.90 3.13
CA HIS A 78 11.13 -0.32 3.92
C HIS A 78 9.92 -0.70 4.76
N GLY A 79 8.82 0.05 4.70
CA GLY A 79 7.59 -0.30 5.39
C GLY A 79 7.21 0.55 6.59
N VAL A 80 8.09 1.44 7.06
CA VAL A 80 7.82 2.24 8.25
C VAL A 80 6.84 3.38 7.97
N ARG A 81 7.15 4.20 6.96
CA ARG A 81 6.27 5.31 6.59
C ARG A 81 4.90 4.79 6.14
N SER A 82 4.90 3.69 5.37
CA SER A 82 3.65 3.15 4.86
C SER A 82 2.78 2.58 5.98
N MET A 83 3.39 2.03 7.03
CA MET A 83 2.60 1.55 8.16
C MET A 83 1.93 2.72 8.89
N ASN A 84 2.65 3.82 9.07
CA ASN A 84 2.08 5.01 9.71
C ASN A 84 0.93 5.57 8.88
N VAL A 85 1.10 5.63 7.57
CA VAL A 85 0.03 6.12 6.68
C VAL A 85 -1.16 5.18 6.72
N THR A 86 -0.92 3.87 6.70
CA THR A 86 -1.98 2.88 6.76
C THR A 86 -2.83 3.05 8.02
N ALA A 87 -2.16 3.22 9.17
CA ALA A 87 -2.87 3.40 10.43
C ALA A 87 -3.73 4.66 10.41
N TRP A 88 -3.20 5.75 9.88
CA TRP A 88 -3.93 6.99 9.78
C TRP A 88 -5.12 6.86 8.83
N LEU A 89 -4.89 6.23 7.67
CA LEU A 89 -5.97 6.04 6.69
C LEU A 89 -7.13 5.24 7.29
N ARG A 90 -6.82 4.20 8.05
CA ARG A 90 -7.87 3.40 8.66
C ARG A 90 -8.70 4.21 9.66
N GLN A 91 -8.06 5.10 10.39
CA GLN A 91 -8.77 5.99 11.29
C GLN A 91 -9.68 6.94 10.54
N GLN A 92 -9.34 7.27 9.31
CA GLN A 92 -10.09 8.19 8.48
C GLN A 92 -11.19 7.51 7.65
N GLY A 93 -11.40 6.22 7.85
CA GLY A 93 -12.47 5.52 7.15
C GLY A 93 -12.03 4.69 5.96
N PHE A 94 -10.72 4.67 5.64
CA PHE A 94 -10.20 3.82 4.58
C PHE A 94 -9.83 2.48 5.18
N GLU A 95 -10.83 1.66 5.44
CA GLU A 95 -10.68 0.46 6.25
C GLU A 95 -9.92 -0.65 5.55
N LYS A 96 -9.78 -0.56 4.24
CA LYS A 96 -9.09 -1.58 3.47
C LYS A 96 -7.66 -1.18 3.10
N ALA A 97 -7.10 -0.19 3.81
CA ALA A 97 -5.72 0.18 3.62
C ALA A 97 -4.79 -0.83 4.29
N GLN A 98 -3.75 -1.22 3.58
CA GLN A 98 -2.71 -2.12 4.10
C GLN A 98 -1.34 -1.61 3.69
N SER A 99 -0.34 -1.84 4.54
CA SER A 99 1.04 -1.48 4.25
C SER A 99 1.75 -2.68 3.62
N MET A 100 2.45 -2.48 2.49
CA MET A 100 3.23 -3.57 1.91
C MET A 100 4.48 -3.81 2.75
N ARG A 101 4.57 -5.01 3.31
CA ARG A 101 5.65 -5.37 4.22
C ARG A 101 6.99 -5.27 3.53
N GLY A 102 7.93 -4.60 4.20
CA GLY A 102 9.27 -4.46 3.66
C GLY A 102 9.43 -3.43 2.57
N GLY A 103 8.34 -2.81 2.13
CA GLY A 103 8.37 -1.73 1.15
C GLY A 103 8.89 -2.13 -0.21
N ILE A 104 9.23 -1.10 -1.00
CA ILE A 104 9.73 -1.34 -2.35
C ILE A 104 11.06 -2.08 -2.34
N ASP A 105 11.82 -1.97 -1.25
CA ASP A 105 13.06 -2.71 -1.12
C ASP A 105 12.80 -4.22 -1.19
N ALA A 106 11.82 -4.70 -0.41
CA ALA A 106 11.46 -6.12 -0.45
C ALA A 106 10.86 -6.51 -1.80
N TRP A 107 10.08 -5.62 -2.40
CA TRP A 107 9.52 -5.86 -3.72
C TRP A 107 10.62 -6.11 -4.74
N SER A 108 11.63 -5.22 -4.76
CA SER A 108 12.73 -5.33 -5.72
C SER A 108 13.54 -6.60 -5.52
N ARG A 109 13.79 -6.96 -4.27
CA ARG A 109 14.65 -8.10 -3.97
C ARG A 109 13.95 -9.44 -4.12
N ARG A 110 12.64 -9.48 -3.88
CA ARG A 110 11.92 -10.75 -3.78
C ARG A 110 10.96 -11.01 -4.93
N VAL A 111 10.49 -9.98 -5.60
CA VAL A 111 9.42 -10.14 -6.59
C VAL A 111 9.84 -9.65 -7.97
N ASP A 112 10.33 -8.41 -8.07
CA ASP A 112 10.62 -7.81 -9.37
C ASP A 112 11.98 -7.14 -9.37
N GLY A 113 12.99 -7.89 -9.79
CA GLY A 113 14.36 -7.39 -9.85
C GLY A 113 14.60 -6.30 -10.86
N LYS A 114 13.60 -5.97 -11.69
CA LYS A 114 13.74 -4.87 -12.64
C LYS A 114 13.56 -3.52 -11.94
N VAL A 115 12.94 -3.50 -10.77
CA VAL A 115 12.81 -2.26 -9.99
C VAL A 115 14.11 -2.06 -9.22
N PRO A 116 14.82 -0.94 -9.45
CA PRO A 116 16.11 -0.75 -8.81
C PRO A 116 16.03 -0.70 -7.30
N VAL A 117 17.07 -1.22 -6.66
CA VAL A 117 17.26 -1.11 -5.22
C VAL A 117 18.01 0.20 -4.96
N TYR A 118 17.60 0.96 -3.94
CA TYR A 118 18.31 2.22 -3.66
C TYR A 118 18.46 2.45 -2.16
#